data_061ac41cdbc41d8cfbff3c01ebd02cef
#
_entry.id   061ac41cdbc41d8cfbff3c01ebd02cef
#
_cell.length_a   1.000
_cell.length_b   1.000
_cell.length_c   1.000
_cell.angle_alpha   90.00
_cell.angle_beta   90.00
_cell.angle_gamma   90.00
#
_symmetry.space_group_name_H-M   'P 1'
#
loop_
_entity.id
_entity.type
_entity.pdbx_description
1 polymer ?
#
loop_
_entity_poly.entity_id
_entity_poly.type
_entity_poly.pdbx_seq_one_letter_code
_entity_poly.pdbx_strand_id
1 'polypeptide(L)'
;MVIRTIIADDEALARQKLRMLLRTIPDVEIAGEASSASEIVSLVRARKPHLLFLDICMPARDGFDVITELSENRTSPLPYIIITTAHDQYAVRAFEMQAADYLLKPFTVERLRAAVEHARERINHESACGHEAKPANGKATPSRIVFKSRGRILFLPVTEIRWIAAEENYVRICTGSESHLLRETMTGIANKLDPGMFMRVHRSAIVNLKHVKEVRRENSGDFFVLLSNGQKVAMSRSHHSNIDTLLTHL
;
A
#
# COMPACT_ATOMS: atom_id res chain seq x y z
N MET A 1 18.91 -13.37 -1.20
CA MET A 1 18.67 -13.34 0.27
C MET A 1 17.50 -14.27 0.58
N VAL A 2 17.63 -15.17 1.57
CA VAL A 2 16.54 -16.08 1.96
C VAL A 2 15.51 -15.31 2.79
N ILE A 3 14.22 -15.38 2.40
CA ILE A 3 13.09 -14.74 3.07
C ILE A 3 12.50 -15.73 4.08
N ARG A 4 12.83 -15.55 5.37
CA ARG A 4 12.24 -16.35 6.45
C ARG A 4 10.79 -15.93 6.64
N THR A 5 9.88 -16.90 6.52
CA THR A 5 8.44 -16.69 6.45
C THR A 5 7.71 -17.48 7.52
N ILE A 6 6.73 -16.87 8.18
CA ILE A 6 5.77 -17.55 9.05
C ILE A 6 4.41 -17.58 8.35
N ILE A 7 3.71 -18.72 8.50
CA ILE A 7 2.34 -18.91 8.04
C ILE A 7 1.43 -18.97 9.28
N ALA A 8 0.44 -18.09 9.35
CA ALA A 8 -0.50 -18.00 10.44
C ALA A 8 -1.95 -18.08 9.94
N ASP A 9 -2.64 -19.15 10.31
CA ASP A 9 -4.01 -19.45 9.89
C ASP A 9 -4.56 -20.52 10.85
N ASP A 10 -5.76 -20.41 11.35
CA ASP A 10 -6.34 -21.42 12.25
C ASP A 10 -6.70 -22.71 11.50
N GLU A 11 -6.96 -22.61 10.20
CA GLU A 11 -7.34 -23.73 9.34
C GLU A 11 -6.11 -24.51 8.85
N ALA A 12 -5.94 -25.75 9.31
CA ALA A 12 -4.79 -26.59 8.96
C ALA A 12 -4.62 -26.83 7.45
N LEU A 13 -5.74 -26.98 6.71
CA LEU A 13 -5.72 -27.18 5.26
C LEU A 13 -5.25 -25.89 4.53
N ALA A 14 -5.62 -24.73 5.01
CA ALA A 14 -5.18 -23.46 4.44
C ALA A 14 -3.66 -23.29 4.63
N ARG A 15 -3.14 -23.58 5.85
CA ARG A 15 -1.68 -23.59 6.09
C ARG A 15 -0.94 -24.57 5.18
N GLN A 16 -1.47 -25.80 5.05
CA GLN A 16 -0.87 -26.83 4.18
C GLN A 16 -0.82 -26.37 2.72
N LYS A 17 -1.91 -25.81 2.20
CA LYS A 17 -1.98 -25.29 0.84
C LYS A 17 -0.99 -24.16 0.62
N LEU A 18 -0.96 -23.19 1.51
CA LEU A 18 -0.04 -22.05 1.42
C LEU A 18 1.42 -22.50 1.49
N ARG A 19 1.74 -23.45 2.39
CA ARG A 19 3.05 -24.07 2.48
C ARG A 19 3.47 -24.74 1.17
N MET A 20 2.58 -25.51 0.53
CA MET A 20 2.88 -26.15 -0.76
C MET A 20 3.17 -25.11 -1.84
N LEU A 21 2.40 -24.03 -1.90
CA LEU A 21 2.58 -22.97 -2.88
C LEU A 21 3.89 -22.20 -2.64
N LEU A 22 4.20 -21.84 -1.39
CA LEU A 22 5.42 -21.12 -1.05
C LEU A 22 6.69 -21.91 -1.36
N ARG A 23 6.66 -23.25 -1.25
CA ARG A 23 7.80 -24.12 -1.64
C ARG A 23 8.14 -24.04 -3.13
N THR A 24 7.23 -23.56 -3.97
CA THR A 24 7.49 -23.33 -5.40
C THR A 24 8.14 -21.98 -5.69
N ILE A 25 8.30 -21.13 -4.68
CA ILE A 25 8.88 -19.80 -4.83
C ILE A 25 10.34 -19.85 -4.34
N PRO A 26 11.31 -19.52 -5.19
CA PRO A 26 12.71 -19.50 -4.80
C PRO A 26 12.99 -18.56 -3.63
N ASP A 27 13.95 -18.92 -2.80
CA ASP A 27 14.43 -18.10 -1.68
C ASP A 27 13.41 -17.81 -0.57
N VAL A 28 12.31 -18.56 -0.50
CA VAL A 28 11.35 -18.50 0.60
C VAL A 28 11.56 -19.71 1.51
N GLU A 29 11.88 -19.45 2.77
CA GLU A 29 12.04 -20.45 3.82
C GLU A 29 10.90 -20.34 4.83
N ILE A 30 10.20 -21.43 5.11
CA ILE A 30 9.13 -21.45 6.12
C ILE A 30 9.78 -21.70 7.48
N ALA A 31 9.89 -20.64 8.28
CA ALA A 31 10.51 -20.63 9.61
C ALA A 31 9.55 -21.11 10.71
N GLY A 32 8.23 -21.19 10.44
CA GLY A 32 7.25 -21.69 11.36
C GLY A 32 5.80 -21.56 10.87
N GLU A 33 4.92 -22.25 11.55
CA GLU A 33 3.48 -22.17 11.34
C GLU A 33 2.79 -21.92 12.68
N ALA A 34 1.72 -21.14 12.68
CA ALA A 34 0.92 -20.81 13.85
C ALA A 34 -0.56 -21.00 13.57
N SER A 35 -1.29 -21.47 14.57
CA SER A 35 -2.75 -21.68 14.52
C SER A 35 -3.53 -20.74 15.43
N SER A 36 -2.84 -19.91 16.20
CA SER A 36 -3.44 -18.98 17.17
C SER A 36 -2.63 -17.69 17.28
N ALA A 37 -3.28 -16.62 17.75
CA ALA A 37 -2.66 -15.31 17.97
C ALA A 37 -1.45 -15.38 18.92
N SER A 38 -1.52 -16.16 19.99
CA SER A 38 -0.42 -16.32 20.97
C SER A 38 0.79 -17.04 20.36
N GLU A 39 0.56 -18.05 19.52
CA GLU A 39 1.63 -18.73 18.78
C GLU A 39 2.31 -17.79 17.79
N ILE A 40 1.55 -16.94 17.08
CA ILE A 40 2.10 -15.97 16.15
C ILE A 40 3.08 -15.04 16.84
N VAL A 41 2.64 -14.40 17.93
CA VAL A 41 3.49 -13.45 18.68
C VAL A 41 4.76 -14.12 19.20
N SER A 42 4.62 -15.33 19.73
CA SER A 42 5.75 -16.13 20.24
C SER A 42 6.75 -16.49 19.11
N LEU A 43 6.24 -16.98 17.98
CA LEU A 43 7.07 -17.36 16.83
C LEU A 43 7.75 -16.15 16.18
N VAL A 44 7.06 -15.04 16.02
CA VAL A 44 7.64 -13.80 15.44
C VAL A 44 8.80 -13.34 16.32
N ARG A 45 8.65 -13.33 17.66
CA ARG A 45 9.72 -12.95 18.58
C ARG A 45 10.91 -13.92 18.52
N ALA A 46 10.64 -15.23 18.49
CA ALA A 46 11.69 -16.25 18.51
C ALA A 46 12.43 -16.39 17.18
N ARG A 47 11.74 -16.30 16.04
CA ARG A 47 12.27 -16.59 14.71
C ARG A 47 12.67 -15.36 13.93
N LYS A 48 12.19 -14.16 14.32
CA LYS A 48 12.44 -12.89 13.64
C LYS A 48 12.27 -13.03 12.12
N PRO A 49 11.06 -13.38 11.64
CA PRO A 49 10.82 -13.60 10.22
C PRO A 49 10.90 -12.28 9.46
N HIS A 50 11.16 -12.37 8.16
CA HIS A 50 11.06 -11.23 7.25
C HIS A 50 9.62 -11.02 6.76
N LEU A 51 8.84 -12.11 6.69
CA LEU A 51 7.50 -12.13 6.12
C LEU A 51 6.55 -12.94 7.01
N LEU A 52 5.34 -12.43 7.20
CA LEU A 52 4.24 -13.09 7.90
C LEU A 52 3.01 -13.13 6.99
N PHE A 53 2.55 -14.34 6.64
CA PHE A 53 1.22 -14.55 6.10
C PHE A 53 0.26 -14.72 7.26
N LEU A 54 -0.77 -13.88 7.32
CA LEU A 54 -1.68 -13.80 8.46
C LEU A 54 -3.13 -13.87 8.01
N ASP A 55 -3.86 -14.90 8.46
CA ASP A 55 -5.32 -14.84 8.42
C ASP A 55 -5.83 -13.91 9.52
N ILE A 56 -6.77 -13.05 9.16
CA ILE A 56 -7.39 -12.14 10.13
C ILE A 56 -8.58 -12.76 10.84
N CYS A 57 -9.22 -13.77 10.25
CA CYS A 57 -10.42 -14.40 10.80
C CYS A 57 -10.05 -15.62 11.66
N MET A 58 -9.28 -15.42 12.72
CA MET A 58 -8.94 -16.50 13.64
C MET A 58 -9.86 -16.50 14.89
N PRO A 59 -10.15 -17.68 15.48
CA PRO A 59 -10.89 -17.75 16.73
C PRO A 59 -10.21 -17.00 17.87
N ALA A 60 -11.01 -16.45 18.77
CA ALA A 60 -10.63 -15.75 19.99
C ALA A 60 -9.94 -14.38 19.81
N ARG A 61 -9.18 -14.12 18.76
CA ARG A 61 -8.54 -12.82 18.49
C ARG A 61 -8.46 -12.53 17.00
N ASP A 62 -8.83 -11.32 16.63
CA ASP A 62 -8.70 -10.78 15.28
C ASP A 62 -7.20 -10.66 14.92
N GLY A 63 -6.83 -11.02 13.69
CA GLY A 63 -5.46 -10.84 13.19
C GLY A 63 -4.98 -9.39 13.24
N PHE A 64 -5.87 -8.43 13.19
CA PHE A 64 -5.51 -7.00 13.38
C PHE A 64 -5.03 -6.69 14.80
N ASP A 65 -5.57 -7.37 15.83
CA ASP A 65 -5.09 -7.23 17.19
C ASP A 65 -3.67 -7.77 17.33
N VAL A 66 -3.35 -8.84 16.59
CA VAL A 66 -1.99 -9.40 16.51
C VAL A 66 -1.04 -8.38 15.87
N ILE A 67 -1.44 -7.73 14.78
CA ILE A 67 -0.62 -6.69 14.13
C ILE A 67 -0.35 -5.54 15.11
N THR A 68 -1.37 -5.09 15.83
CA THR A 68 -1.25 -4.02 16.83
C THR A 68 -0.27 -4.42 17.93
N GLU A 69 -0.43 -5.62 18.50
CA GLU A 69 0.46 -6.13 19.55
C GLU A 69 1.91 -6.26 19.10
N LEU A 70 2.15 -6.74 17.87
CA LEU A 70 3.49 -6.82 17.29
C LEU A 70 4.10 -5.42 17.10
N SER A 71 3.30 -4.42 16.74
CA SER A 71 3.73 -3.04 16.53
C SER A 71 4.09 -2.32 17.83
N GLU A 72 3.36 -2.56 18.91
CA GLU A 72 3.59 -1.96 20.22
C GLU A 72 4.83 -2.52 20.92
N ASN A 73 5.14 -3.78 20.68
CA ASN A 73 6.28 -4.48 21.27
C ASN A 73 7.59 -4.25 20.50
N ARG A 74 8.12 -3.03 20.52
CA ARG A 74 9.30 -2.50 19.78
C ARG A 74 10.62 -3.28 19.85
N THR A 75 10.64 -4.55 20.22
CA THR A 75 11.86 -5.32 20.48
C THR A 75 12.48 -6.02 19.25
N SER A 76 11.85 -5.93 18.06
CA SER A 76 12.37 -6.55 16.81
C SER A 76 11.84 -5.79 15.61
N PRO A 77 12.55 -5.73 14.48
CA PRO A 77 11.94 -5.23 13.27
C PRO A 77 10.69 -6.04 12.95
N LEU A 78 9.57 -5.35 12.68
CA LEU A 78 8.31 -5.99 12.31
C LEU A 78 8.49 -6.74 10.98
N PRO A 79 7.93 -7.96 10.85
CA PRO A 79 7.90 -8.62 9.56
C PRO A 79 6.99 -7.86 8.60
N TYR A 80 7.24 -7.95 7.32
CA TYR A 80 6.25 -7.59 6.30
C TYR A 80 5.06 -8.52 6.41
N ILE A 81 3.85 -7.94 6.46
CA ILE A 81 2.62 -8.70 6.68
C ILE A 81 1.84 -8.79 5.38
N ILE A 82 1.57 -10.00 4.92
CA ILE A 82 0.62 -10.30 3.85
C ILE A 82 -0.61 -10.91 4.49
N ILE A 83 -1.73 -10.21 4.40
CA ILE A 83 -3.00 -10.70 4.92
C ILE A 83 -3.60 -11.72 3.96
N THR A 84 -4.08 -12.86 4.50
CA THR A 84 -4.78 -13.89 3.74
C THR A 84 -6.15 -14.14 4.38
N THR A 85 -7.25 -13.94 3.67
CA THR A 85 -8.60 -14.11 4.24
C THR A 85 -9.65 -14.42 3.17
N ALA A 86 -10.78 -15.01 3.58
CA ALA A 86 -11.93 -15.24 2.72
C ALA A 86 -12.84 -13.99 2.59
N HIS A 87 -12.61 -12.93 3.37
CA HIS A 87 -13.48 -11.78 3.47
C HIS A 87 -12.89 -10.53 2.84
N ASP A 88 -13.57 -9.98 1.85
CA ASP A 88 -13.14 -8.78 1.11
C ASP A 88 -13.31 -7.47 1.90
N GLN A 89 -14.18 -7.47 2.89
CA GLN A 89 -14.50 -6.27 3.69
C GLN A 89 -13.33 -5.72 4.51
N TYR A 90 -12.34 -6.55 4.81
CA TYR A 90 -11.18 -6.17 5.62
C TYR A 90 -10.04 -5.54 4.84
N ALA A 91 -10.13 -5.47 3.50
CA ALA A 91 -9.05 -4.94 2.67
C ALA A 91 -8.70 -3.48 3.01
N VAL A 92 -9.70 -2.65 3.32
CA VAL A 92 -9.46 -1.25 3.72
C VAL A 92 -8.71 -1.17 5.04
N ARG A 93 -9.13 -1.94 6.05
CA ARG A 93 -8.46 -1.99 7.36
C ARG A 93 -7.04 -2.56 7.26
N ALA A 94 -6.84 -3.59 6.44
CA ALA A 94 -5.51 -4.13 6.15
C ALA A 94 -4.56 -3.07 5.61
N PHE A 95 -5.07 -2.22 4.75
CA PHE A 95 -4.32 -1.10 4.19
C PHE A 95 -3.99 -0.02 5.23
N GLU A 96 -4.96 0.34 6.09
CA GLU A 96 -4.74 1.30 7.20
C GLU A 96 -3.66 0.82 8.17
N MET A 97 -3.56 -0.51 8.37
CA MET A 97 -2.54 -1.16 9.18
C MET A 97 -1.21 -1.40 8.43
N GLN A 98 -1.06 -0.83 7.23
CA GLN A 98 0.16 -0.90 6.40
C GLN A 98 0.61 -2.34 6.06
N ALA A 99 -0.33 -3.27 5.91
CA ALA A 99 -0.02 -4.59 5.38
C ALA A 99 0.70 -4.48 4.03
N ALA A 100 1.70 -5.32 3.80
CA ALA A 100 2.48 -5.30 2.57
C ALA A 100 1.63 -5.69 1.35
N ASP A 101 0.71 -6.63 1.54
CA ASP A 101 -0.26 -7.05 0.52
C ASP A 101 -1.48 -7.74 1.17
N TYR A 102 -2.49 -8.03 0.34
CA TYR A 102 -3.75 -8.67 0.73
C TYR A 102 -4.15 -9.74 -0.28
N LEU A 103 -4.35 -10.96 0.18
CA LEU A 103 -4.73 -12.12 -0.62
C LEU A 103 -6.12 -12.60 -0.23
N LEU A 104 -7.08 -12.43 -1.14
CA LEU A 104 -8.43 -12.96 -0.95
C LEU A 104 -8.47 -14.44 -1.33
N LYS A 105 -8.84 -15.30 -0.40
CA LYS A 105 -9.04 -16.75 -0.63
C LYS A 105 -10.31 -17.00 -1.47
N PRO A 106 -10.25 -17.86 -2.52
CA PRO A 106 -9.08 -18.56 -3.02
C PRO A 106 -8.21 -17.65 -3.90
N PHE A 107 -6.88 -17.72 -3.76
CA PHE A 107 -5.93 -16.99 -4.59
C PHE A 107 -5.12 -17.92 -5.49
N THR A 108 -4.64 -17.39 -6.61
CA THR A 108 -3.81 -18.13 -7.58
C THR A 108 -2.33 -18.09 -7.19
N VAL A 109 -1.54 -19.00 -7.78
CA VAL A 109 -0.07 -19.05 -7.59
C VAL A 109 0.58 -17.75 -8.06
N GLU A 110 0.11 -17.21 -9.18
CA GLU A 110 0.62 -15.97 -9.77
C GLU A 110 0.40 -14.79 -8.81
N ARG A 111 -0.80 -14.72 -8.18
CA ARG A 111 -1.12 -13.67 -7.22
C ARG A 111 -0.27 -13.77 -5.95
N LEU A 112 -0.03 -15.00 -5.48
CA LEU A 112 0.87 -15.25 -4.35
C LEU A 112 2.31 -14.83 -4.68
N ARG A 113 2.82 -15.21 -5.87
CA ARG A 113 4.16 -14.80 -6.32
C ARG A 113 4.31 -13.29 -6.38
N ALA A 114 3.32 -12.59 -6.94
CA ALA A 114 3.34 -11.13 -7.00
C ALA A 114 3.41 -10.50 -5.60
N ALA A 115 2.67 -11.05 -4.61
CA ALA A 115 2.69 -10.57 -3.24
C ALA A 115 4.06 -10.78 -2.56
N VAL A 116 4.67 -11.96 -2.78
CA VAL A 116 6.01 -12.27 -2.25
C VAL A 116 7.07 -11.38 -2.89
N GLU A 117 7.00 -11.14 -4.21
CA GLU A 117 7.95 -10.28 -4.91
C GLU A 117 7.91 -8.84 -4.40
N HIS A 118 6.73 -8.31 -4.17
CA HIS A 118 6.55 -7.01 -3.53
C HIS A 118 7.19 -6.92 -2.13
N ALA A 119 6.99 -7.95 -1.31
CA ALA A 119 7.62 -8.01 0.00
C ALA A 119 9.15 -8.09 -0.14
N ARG A 120 9.65 -8.85 -1.12
CA ARG A 120 11.08 -9.00 -1.42
C ARG A 120 11.73 -7.66 -1.78
N GLU A 121 11.11 -6.88 -2.65
CA GLU A 121 11.60 -5.56 -3.03
C GLU A 121 11.77 -4.66 -1.81
N ARG A 122 10.78 -4.62 -0.93
CA ARG A 122 10.82 -3.83 0.30
C ARG A 122 11.91 -4.29 1.27
N ILE A 123 12.02 -5.61 1.51
CA ILE A 123 13.05 -6.21 2.37
C ILE A 123 14.46 -5.87 1.85
N ASN A 124 14.67 -5.94 0.53
CA ASN A 124 15.96 -5.61 -0.08
C ASN A 124 16.29 -4.12 0.03
N HIS A 125 15.30 -3.23 -0.16
CA HIS A 125 15.50 -1.78 -0.02
C HIS A 125 15.92 -1.40 1.41
N GLU A 126 15.30 -1.96 2.44
CA GLU A 126 15.69 -1.69 3.83
C GLU A 126 17.09 -2.25 4.17
N SER A 127 17.46 -3.37 3.57
CA SER A 127 18.79 -3.97 3.78
C SER A 127 19.91 -3.18 3.08
N ALA A 128 19.60 -2.46 2.00
CA ALA A 128 20.57 -1.67 1.23
C ALA A 128 20.80 -0.25 1.81
N CYS A 129 19.79 0.32 2.46
CA CYS A 129 19.87 1.60 3.17
C CYS A 129 20.18 1.33 4.64
N GLY A 130 21.46 1.00 4.98
CA GLY A 130 21.91 0.61 6.32
C GLY A 130 21.17 1.31 7.46
N HIS A 131 20.84 0.55 8.48
CA HIS A 131 20.11 0.85 9.73
C HIS A 131 20.22 2.30 10.25
N GLU A 132 19.60 3.25 9.59
CA GLU A 132 19.10 4.43 10.25
C GLU A 132 17.60 4.20 10.50
N ALA A 133 17.31 3.75 11.71
CA ALA A 133 15.97 3.72 12.25
C ALA A 133 15.43 5.16 12.23
N LYS A 134 14.75 5.54 11.15
CA LYS A 134 13.94 6.75 11.17
C LYS A 134 12.83 6.53 12.19
N PRO A 135 12.65 7.47 13.13
CA PRO A 135 11.62 7.35 14.15
C PRO A 135 10.24 7.26 13.51
N ALA A 136 9.38 6.45 14.12
CA ALA A 136 8.01 6.16 13.71
C ALA A 136 7.09 7.40 13.77
N ASN A 137 7.32 8.40 12.91
CA ASN A 137 6.45 9.55 12.66
C ASN A 137 6.48 10.01 11.19
N GLY A 138 7.11 9.27 10.28
CA GLY A 138 6.93 9.46 8.85
C GLY A 138 5.85 8.50 8.36
N LYS A 139 4.71 9.02 7.88
CA LYS A 139 3.69 8.26 7.18
C LYS A 139 4.37 7.49 6.05
N ALA A 140 4.57 6.17 6.22
CA ALA A 140 5.02 5.33 5.13
C ALA A 140 3.96 5.41 4.03
N THR A 141 4.32 6.00 2.90
CA THR A 141 3.39 6.23 1.81
C THR A 141 3.09 4.90 1.14
N PRO A 142 1.84 4.53 1.00
CA PRO A 142 1.47 3.25 0.42
C PRO A 142 1.92 3.16 -1.03
N SER A 143 2.51 2.04 -1.41
CA SER A 143 2.88 1.78 -2.81
C SER A 143 1.67 1.52 -3.71
N ARG A 144 0.47 1.28 -3.13
CA ARG A 144 -0.79 1.04 -3.83
C ARG A 144 -1.95 1.69 -3.10
N ILE A 145 -2.94 2.16 -3.85
CA ILE A 145 -4.25 2.54 -3.31
C ILE A 145 -5.19 1.36 -3.49
N VAL A 146 -5.84 0.96 -2.41
CA VAL A 146 -6.86 -0.09 -2.42
C VAL A 146 -8.23 0.54 -2.28
N PHE A 147 -9.15 0.20 -3.18
CA PHE A 147 -10.53 0.70 -3.12
C PHE A 147 -11.53 -0.28 -3.74
N LYS A 148 -12.78 -0.15 -3.30
CA LYS A 148 -13.90 -0.94 -3.86
C LYS A 148 -14.55 -0.15 -4.99
N SER A 149 -14.59 -0.74 -6.18
CA SER A 149 -15.29 -0.18 -7.34
C SER A 149 -16.11 -1.26 -8.02
N ARG A 150 -17.42 -1.01 -8.20
CA ARG A 150 -18.36 -1.94 -8.87
C ARG A 150 -18.32 -3.36 -8.29
N GLY A 151 -18.24 -3.50 -6.97
CA GLY A 151 -18.19 -4.80 -6.29
C GLY A 151 -16.84 -5.54 -6.38
N ARG A 152 -15.80 -4.92 -6.96
CA ARG A 152 -14.44 -5.46 -7.03
C ARG A 152 -13.50 -4.64 -6.15
N ILE A 153 -12.52 -5.30 -5.54
CA ILE A 153 -11.42 -4.62 -4.86
C ILE A 153 -10.31 -4.43 -5.89
N LEU A 154 -9.92 -3.18 -6.07
CA LEU A 154 -8.86 -2.78 -6.99
C LEU A 154 -7.63 -2.37 -6.18
N PHE A 155 -6.47 -2.87 -6.59
CA PHE A 155 -5.16 -2.54 -6.07
C PHE A 155 -4.43 -1.73 -7.14
N LEU A 156 -4.44 -0.42 -6.99
CA LEU A 156 -3.86 0.48 -7.99
C LEU A 156 -2.47 0.93 -7.52
N PRO A 157 -1.40 0.59 -8.26
CA PRO A 157 -0.06 1.11 -7.96
C PRO A 157 -0.07 2.63 -7.99
N VAL A 158 0.47 3.26 -6.95
CA VAL A 158 0.53 4.73 -6.85
C VAL A 158 1.34 5.33 -8.00
N THR A 159 2.32 4.59 -8.50
CA THR A 159 3.16 4.97 -9.65
C THR A 159 2.40 5.08 -10.97
N GLU A 160 1.25 4.41 -11.11
CA GLU A 160 0.41 4.48 -12.31
C GLU A 160 -0.55 5.69 -12.30
N ILE A 161 -0.75 6.29 -11.13
CA ILE A 161 -1.65 7.43 -10.97
C ILE A 161 -1.00 8.68 -11.55
N ARG A 162 -1.63 9.27 -12.55
CA ARG A 162 -1.20 10.52 -13.16
C ARG A 162 -1.78 11.75 -12.49
N TRP A 163 -3.07 11.70 -12.18
CA TRP A 163 -3.76 12.77 -11.48
C TRP A 163 -5.09 12.27 -10.92
N ILE A 164 -5.68 13.05 -10.00
CA ILE A 164 -6.93 12.74 -9.32
C ILE A 164 -7.82 13.96 -9.41
N ALA A 165 -9.09 13.76 -9.75
CA ALA A 165 -10.12 14.79 -9.82
C ALA A 165 -11.28 14.51 -8.87
N ALA A 166 -11.89 15.57 -8.32
CA ALA A 166 -13.17 15.45 -7.64
C ALA A 166 -14.29 15.29 -8.67
N GLU A 167 -15.23 14.40 -8.39
CA GLU A 167 -16.41 14.15 -9.21
C GLU A 167 -17.62 13.91 -8.32
N GLU A 168 -18.38 14.96 -8.01
CA GLU A 168 -19.50 14.95 -7.07
C GLU A 168 -19.12 14.37 -5.69
N ASN A 169 -19.66 13.19 -5.35
CA ASN A 169 -19.38 12.46 -4.11
C ASN A 169 -18.25 11.43 -4.25
N TYR A 170 -17.51 11.45 -5.36
CA TYR A 170 -16.42 10.52 -5.68
C TYR A 170 -15.15 11.29 -6.02
N VAL A 171 -14.03 10.62 -5.97
CA VAL A 171 -12.79 11.04 -6.62
C VAL A 171 -12.53 10.12 -7.80
N ARG A 172 -12.17 10.72 -8.93
CA ARG A 172 -11.73 10.01 -10.13
C ARG A 172 -10.21 9.90 -10.11
N ILE A 173 -9.69 8.69 -10.03
CA ILE A 173 -8.26 8.40 -10.15
C ILE A 173 -7.96 8.09 -11.61
N CYS A 174 -7.10 8.89 -12.25
CA CYS A 174 -6.74 8.75 -13.65
C CYS A 174 -5.34 8.14 -13.76
N THR A 175 -5.24 7.01 -14.47
CA THR A 175 -3.99 6.33 -14.83
C THR A 175 -3.62 6.62 -16.28
N GLY A 176 -2.65 5.87 -16.84
CA GLY A 176 -2.27 5.99 -18.25
C GLY A 176 -3.36 5.56 -19.21
N SER A 177 -4.11 4.54 -18.88
CA SER A 177 -5.06 3.85 -19.76
C SER A 177 -6.51 3.90 -19.26
N GLU A 178 -6.73 4.04 -17.97
CA GLU A 178 -8.04 3.90 -17.34
C GLU A 178 -8.32 5.00 -16.32
N SER A 179 -9.59 5.11 -15.93
CA SER A 179 -9.99 5.92 -14.79
C SER A 179 -10.88 5.11 -13.83
N HIS A 180 -10.71 5.34 -12.54
CA HIS A 180 -11.43 4.64 -11.49
C HIS A 180 -12.15 5.63 -10.59
N LEU A 181 -13.42 5.34 -10.25
CA LEU A 181 -14.21 6.14 -9.30
C LEU A 181 -14.13 5.52 -7.91
N LEU A 182 -13.70 6.32 -6.95
CA LEU A 182 -13.60 5.97 -5.56
C LEU A 182 -14.51 6.87 -4.73
N ARG A 183 -15.36 6.30 -3.87
CA ARG A 183 -16.15 7.07 -2.92
C ARG A 183 -15.27 7.52 -1.74
N GLU A 184 -14.65 8.66 -1.92
CA GLU A 184 -13.70 9.24 -0.97
C GLU A 184 -13.70 10.77 -1.14
N THR A 185 -13.18 11.48 -0.16
CA THR A 185 -12.99 12.93 -0.23
C THR A 185 -11.60 13.27 -0.80
N MET A 186 -11.46 14.45 -1.41
CA MET A 186 -10.15 14.93 -1.90
C MET A 186 -9.12 15.07 -0.76
N THR A 187 -9.57 15.38 0.45
CA THR A 187 -8.70 15.45 1.63
C THR A 187 -8.32 14.05 2.12
N GLY A 188 -9.27 13.11 2.14
CA GLY A 188 -9.01 11.72 2.52
C GLY A 188 -8.00 11.05 1.59
N ILE A 189 -8.16 11.22 0.26
CA ILE A 189 -7.21 10.66 -0.69
C ILE A 189 -5.84 11.35 -0.61
N ALA A 190 -5.78 12.68 -0.42
CA ALA A 190 -4.53 13.41 -0.27
C ALA A 190 -3.69 12.92 0.92
N ASN A 191 -4.34 12.57 2.02
CA ASN A 191 -3.67 12.04 3.22
C ASN A 191 -3.07 10.63 3.03
N LYS A 192 -3.51 9.90 1.99
CA LYS A 192 -3.03 8.56 1.63
C LYS A 192 -1.91 8.59 0.58
N LEU A 193 -1.61 9.76 0.02
CA LEU A 193 -0.61 9.95 -1.03
C LEU A 193 0.67 10.54 -0.46
N ASP A 194 1.80 10.24 -1.13
CA ASP A 194 3.09 10.83 -0.83
C ASP A 194 3.12 12.31 -1.23
N PRO A 195 3.32 13.24 -0.29
CA PRO A 195 3.50 14.66 -0.63
C PRO A 195 4.72 14.95 -1.52
N GLY A 196 5.73 14.05 -1.50
CA GLY A 196 6.89 14.14 -2.39
C GLY A 196 6.60 13.69 -3.83
N MET A 197 5.51 12.95 -4.05
CA MET A 197 5.08 12.49 -5.37
C MET A 197 3.81 13.18 -5.87
N PHE A 198 2.93 13.61 -4.98
CA PHE A 198 1.64 14.18 -5.31
C PHE A 198 1.44 15.55 -4.71
N MET A 199 0.90 16.44 -5.50
CA MET A 199 0.62 17.81 -5.08
C MET A 199 -0.83 18.17 -5.34
N ARG A 200 -1.48 18.73 -4.31
CA ARG A 200 -2.81 19.32 -4.49
C ARG A 200 -2.67 20.68 -5.14
N VAL A 201 -3.21 20.84 -6.34
CA VAL A 201 -3.14 22.08 -7.14
C VAL A 201 -4.46 22.84 -7.16
N HIS A 202 -5.56 22.14 -6.85
CA HIS A 202 -6.89 22.74 -6.76
C HIS A 202 -7.72 22.04 -5.67
N ARG A 203 -8.77 22.70 -5.17
CA ARG A 203 -9.70 22.04 -4.23
C ARG A 203 -10.27 20.73 -4.77
N SER A 204 -10.33 20.57 -6.08
CA SER A 204 -10.85 19.41 -6.81
C SER A 204 -9.79 18.65 -7.60
N ALA A 205 -8.48 18.92 -7.43
CA ALA A 205 -7.44 18.25 -8.21
C ALA A 205 -6.12 18.05 -7.46
N ILE A 206 -5.56 16.83 -7.62
CA ILE A 206 -4.23 16.44 -7.18
C ILE A 206 -3.48 15.91 -8.40
N VAL A 207 -2.23 16.29 -8.59
CA VAL A 207 -1.37 15.83 -9.70
C VAL A 207 -0.19 15.04 -9.19
N ASN A 208 0.26 14.06 -9.96
CA ASN A 208 1.52 13.38 -9.73
C ASN A 208 2.64 14.20 -10.37
N LEU A 209 3.62 14.59 -9.58
CA LEU A 209 4.73 15.46 -9.98
C LEU A 209 5.55 14.88 -11.14
N LYS A 210 5.70 13.55 -11.19
CA LYS A 210 6.41 12.85 -12.30
C LYS A 210 5.73 13.00 -13.67
N HIS A 211 4.45 13.35 -13.67
CA HIS A 211 3.67 13.53 -14.90
C HIS A 211 3.39 15.00 -15.23
N VAL A 212 3.89 15.94 -14.44
CA VAL A 212 3.83 17.36 -14.74
C VAL A 212 4.84 17.66 -15.86
N LYS A 213 4.35 18.25 -16.95
CA LYS A 213 5.18 18.69 -18.06
C LYS A 213 5.59 20.16 -17.91
N GLU A 214 4.62 21.01 -17.53
CA GLU A 214 4.84 22.43 -17.35
C GLU A 214 3.70 23.08 -16.54
N VAL A 215 3.99 24.24 -15.97
CA VAL A 215 2.99 25.13 -15.37
C VAL A 215 2.91 26.37 -16.24
N ARG A 216 1.70 26.73 -16.70
CA ARG A 216 1.47 27.91 -17.53
C ARG A 216 0.52 28.90 -16.87
N ARG A 217 0.75 30.17 -17.13
CA ARG A 217 -0.19 31.23 -16.77
C ARG A 217 -1.08 31.54 -17.96
N GLU A 218 -2.37 31.62 -17.74
CA GLU A 218 -3.32 32.09 -18.75
C GLU A 218 -3.41 33.61 -18.78
N ASN A 219 -4.00 34.14 -19.85
CA ASN A 219 -4.21 35.59 -20.02
C ASN A 219 -5.14 36.17 -18.94
N SER A 220 -6.00 35.32 -18.32
CA SER A 220 -6.83 35.64 -17.18
C SER A 220 -6.04 35.87 -15.88
N GLY A 221 -4.75 35.54 -15.86
CA GLY A 221 -3.89 35.59 -14.67
C GLY A 221 -3.93 34.29 -13.82
N ASP A 222 -4.76 33.34 -14.19
CA ASP A 222 -4.85 32.05 -13.52
C ASP A 222 -3.75 31.08 -14.04
N PHE A 223 -3.37 30.11 -13.22
CA PHE A 223 -2.39 29.10 -13.59
C PHE A 223 -3.06 27.76 -13.88
N PHE A 224 -2.44 26.98 -14.76
CA PHE A 224 -2.80 25.58 -14.95
C PHE A 224 -1.52 24.72 -15.05
N VAL A 225 -1.67 23.46 -14.66
CA VAL A 225 -0.66 22.43 -14.80
C VAL A 225 -0.97 21.63 -16.04
N LEU A 226 0.00 21.52 -16.96
CA LEU A 226 -0.09 20.66 -18.14
C LEU A 226 0.62 19.33 -17.82
N LEU A 227 -0.10 18.23 -17.94
CA LEU A 227 0.44 16.90 -17.75
C LEU A 227 1.04 16.35 -19.05
N SER A 228 1.92 15.35 -18.93
CA SER A 228 2.61 14.69 -20.06
C SER A 228 1.67 14.08 -21.11
N ASN A 229 0.42 13.77 -20.74
CA ASN A 229 -0.62 13.27 -21.65
C ASN A 229 -1.43 14.39 -22.33
N GLY A 230 -1.08 15.66 -22.13
CA GLY A 230 -1.79 16.81 -22.66
C GLY A 230 -2.99 17.29 -21.80
N GLN A 231 -3.29 16.62 -20.70
CA GLN A 231 -4.37 17.05 -19.81
C GLN A 231 -4.00 18.36 -19.11
N LYS A 232 -4.92 19.34 -19.18
CA LYS A 232 -4.83 20.60 -18.43
C LYS A 232 -5.58 20.47 -17.12
N VAL A 233 -4.94 20.85 -16.02
CA VAL A 233 -5.50 20.84 -14.66
C VAL A 233 -5.42 22.26 -14.10
N ALA A 234 -6.55 22.86 -13.78
CA ALA A 234 -6.59 24.21 -13.20
C ALA A 234 -5.89 24.26 -11.84
N MET A 235 -5.14 25.32 -11.59
CA MET A 235 -4.50 25.59 -10.32
C MET A 235 -5.18 26.74 -9.60
N SER A 236 -5.62 26.55 -8.36
CA SER A 236 -6.27 27.62 -7.61
C SER A 236 -5.26 28.58 -7.01
N ARG A 237 -5.67 29.86 -6.82
CA ARG A 237 -4.80 30.91 -6.23
C ARG A 237 -4.28 30.55 -4.85
N SER A 238 -5.07 29.83 -4.06
CA SER A 238 -4.65 29.37 -2.72
C SER A 238 -3.51 28.32 -2.74
N HIS A 239 -3.20 27.76 -3.92
CA HIS A 239 -2.12 26.76 -4.11
C HIS A 239 -0.95 27.32 -4.94
N HIS A 240 -0.92 28.63 -5.22
CA HIS A 240 0.20 29.25 -5.95
C HIS A 240 1.53 29.16 -5.22
N SER A 241 1.53 29.11 -3.88
CA SER A 241 2.74 28.87 -3.09
C SER A 241 3.42 27.52 -3.40
N ASN A 242 2.69 26.60 -4.00
CA ASN A 242 3.21 25.30 -4.40
C ASN A 242 3.96 25.33 -5.75
N ILE A 243 3.96 26.49 -6.46
CA ILE A 243 4.68 26.64 -7.73
C ILE A 243 6.19 26.50 -7.52
N ASP A 244 6.73 27.06 -6.46
CA ASP A 244 8.16 26.96 -6.13
C ASP A 244 8.57 25.49 -5.90
N THR A 245 7.70 24.71 -5.26
CA THR A 245 7.90 23.26 -5.07
C THR A 245 7.85 22.52 -6.41
N LEU A 246 6.94 22.89 -7.31
CA LEU A 246 6.87 22.32 -8.67
C LEU A 246 8.14 22.62 -9.48
N LEU A 247 8.72 23.82 -9.34
CA LEU A 247 9.94 24.20 -10.06
C LEU A 247 11.18 23.47 -9.54
N THR A 248 11.18 23.01 -8.30
CA THR A 248 12.29 22.26 -7.68
C THR A 248 12.29 20.77 -8.09
N HIS A 249 11.17 20.25 -8.61
CA HIS A 249 10.99 18.85 -9.02
C HIS A 249 10.98 18.65 -10.56
N LEU A 250 11.12 19.73 -11.33
CA LEU A 250 11.27 19.74 -12.81
C LEU A 250 12.75 19.90 -13.18
#